data_2db178ac5810299cd00446d5ef901fdd
#
_entry.id   2db178ac5810299cd00446d5ef901fdd
#
_cell.length_a   1.000
_cell.length_b   1.000
_cell.length_c   1.000
_cell.angle_alpha   90.00
_cell.angle_beta   90.00
_cell.angle_gamma   90.00
#
_symmetry.space_group_name_H-M   'P 1'
#
loop_
_entity.id
_entity.type
_entity.pdbx_description
1 polymer ?
#
loop_
_entity_poly.entity_id
_entity_poly.type
_entity_poly.pdbx_seq_one_letter_code
_entity_poly.pdbx_strand_id
1 'polypeptide(L)'
;IYVCVFAYILFLTANCGFITDDYHFLFVWKDFEPQINDKPINGLSDMLLSMKNYYNYSGGRIIAHFVAFVFININKWFFNIINSIVFVCLGILIRKLVYDRQKGIPLAQVIIYFSMLLFLPSFGDTVLWISGSVNYLWTSALLLYTVYFCKKHLDDSNRIYYIAMPILFFISSATNETTGGILLVWLTIHLITIRHKPDLKIVLSCITSVLGIMLVILAPGNHNRAALVEQTDVYNIKSFLTLLKNYLGWFLNDYKIIIVAFMISVIILYTCNK
;
A
#
# COMPACT_ATOMS: atom_id res chain seq x y z
N ILE A 1 13.82 -15.58 -14.07
CA ILE A 1 12.66 -14.69 -13.97
C ILE A 1 12.93 -13.57 -12.96
N TYR A 2 13.18 -13.88 -11.67
CA TYR A 2 13.35 -12.87 -10.61
C TYR A 2 14.45 -11.86 -10.91
N VAL A 3 15.63 -12.34 -11.33
CA VAL A 3 16.76 -11.47 -11.71
C VAL A 3 16.43 -10.57 -12.89
N CYS A 4 15.74 -11.09 -13.91
CA CYS A 4 15.33 -10.28 -15.06
C CYS A 4 14.33 -9.20 -14.68
N VAL A 5 13.33 -9.55 -13.86
CA VAL A 5 12.33 -8.57 -13.37
C VAL A 5 13.01 -7.53 -12.49
N PHE A 6 13.86 -7.95 -11.56
CA PHE A 6 14.65 -7.04 -10.73
C PHE A 6 15.46 -6.06 -11.57
N ALA A 7 16.24 -6.56 -12.53
CA ALA A 7 17.08 -5.73 -13.38
C ALA A 7 16.25 -4.75 -14.23
N TYR A 8 15.10 -5.19 -14.74
CA TYR A 8 14.21 -4.34 -15.51
C TYR A 8 13.62 -3.22 -14.66
N ILE A 9 13.10 -3.52 -13.47
CA ILE A 9 12.55 -2.50 -12.56
C ILE A 9 13.66 -1.56 -12.07
N LEU A 10 14.85 -2.09 -11.76
CA LEU A 10 16.01 -1.28 -11.38
C LEU A 10 16.39 -0.31 -12.50
N PHE A 11 16.42 -0.78 -13.73
CA PHE A 11 16.69 0.08 -14.90
C PHE A 11 15.65 1.20 -15.03
N LEU A 12 14.35 0.88 -14.92
CA LEU A 12 13.29 1.88 -15.01
C LEU A 12 13.36 2.89 -13.85
N THR A 13 13.52 2.42 -12.62
CA THR A 13 13.57 3.30 -11.43
C THR A 13 14.83 4.17 -11.44
N ALA A 14 15.96 3.66 -11.93
CA ALA A 14 17.20 4.43 -12.04
C ALA A 14 17.09 5.58 -13.04
N ASN A 15 16.29 5.41 -14.11
CA ASN A 15 16.02 6.44 -15.10
C ASN A 15 14.85 7.38 -14.73
N CYS A 16 14.12 7.10 -13.65
CA CYS A 16 13.12 8.01 -13.10
C CYS A 16 13.81 9.04 -12.20
N GLY A 17 13.58 10.34 -12.43
CA GLY A 17 14.08 11.43 -11.58
C GLY A 17 13.24 11.62 -10.31
N PHE A 18 13.53 12.68 -9.56
CA PHE A 18 12.60 13.19 -8.54
C PHE A 18 11.41 13.87 -9.23
N ILE A 19 10.23 13.70 -8.67
CA ILE A 19 8.98 14.21 -9.23
C ILE A 19 8.18 14.88 -8.11
N THR A 20 7.57 16.03 -8.42
CA THR A 20 6.63 16.75 -7.54
C THR A 20 6.99 16.72 -6.04
N ASP A 21 6.28 15.94 -5.25
CA ASP A 21 6.41 15.86 -3.79
C ASP A 21 7.81 15.44 -3.32
N ASP A 22 8.58 14.71 -4.15
CA ASP A 22 9.95 14.32 -3.79
C ASP A 22 10.82 15.55 -3.50
N TYR A 23 10.61 16.65 -4.22
CA TYR A 23 11.34 17.91 -3.98
C TYR A 23 10.96 18.56 -2.65
N HIS A 24 9.70 18.43 -2.22
CA HIS A 24 9.27 18.96 -0.92
C HIS A 24 9.95 18.21 0.24
N PHE A 25 10.27 16.95 0.08
CA PHE A 25 10.93 16.14 1.11
C PHE A 25 12.44 16.43 1.25
N LEU A 26 13.02 17.29 0.41
CA LEU A 26 14.39 17.81 0.59
C LEU A 26 14.48 18.94 1.62
N PHE A 27 13.35 19.53 2.00
CA PHE A 27 13.30 20.71 2.86
C PHE A 27 12.50 20.43 4.15
N VAL A 28 12.79 21.22 5.18
CA VAL A 28 12.10 21.10 6.47
C VAL A 28 10.68 21.61 6.35
N TRP A 29 9.71 20.76 6.59
CA TRP A 29 8.30 21.13 6.69
C TRP A 29 8.06 21.98 7.93
N LYS A 30 7.38 23.10 7.77
CA LYS A 30 6.98 24.00 8.86
C LYS A 30 5.48 23.87 9.12
N ASP A 31 4.68 24.65 8.41
CA ASP A 31 3.24 24.77 8.53
C ASP A 31 2.49 24.39 7.24
N PHE A 32 3.19 24.35 6.12
CA PHE A 32 2.66 23.98 4.80
C PHE A 32 3.75 23.32 3.95
N GLU A 33 3.46 23.06 2.67
CA GLU A 33 4.43 22.49 1.73
C GLU A 33 5.68 23.38 1.63
N PRO A 34 6.89 22.81 1.82
CA PRO A 34 8.12 23.58 1.77
C PRO A 34 8.37 24.20 0.40
N GLN A 35 8.97 25.36 0.39
CA GLN A 35 9.42 26.03 -0.81
C GLN A 35 10.93 25.81 -1.03
N ILE A 36 11.40 26.01 -2.26
CA ILE A 36 12.82 25.85 -2.64
C ILE A 36 13.79 26.66 -1.77
N ASN A 37 13.33 27.79 -1.19
CA ASN A 37 14.13 28.64 -0.32
C ASN A 37 14.06 28.28 1.16
N ASP A 38 13.34 27.24 1.53
CA ASP A 38 13.27 26.77 2.90
C ASP A 38 14.56 26.04 3.31
N LYS A 39 14.70 25.80 4.63
CA LYS A 39 15.86 25.12 5.19
C LYS A 39 15.96 23.69 4.63
N PRO A 40 17.07 23.30 3.98
CA PRO A 40 17.27 21.90 3.60
C PRO A 40 17.31 20.98 4.83
N ILE A 41 16.91 19.73 4.64
CA ILE A 41 17.02 18.72 5.69
C ILE A 41 18.49 18.38 5.93
N ASN A 42 18.91 18.50 7.18
CA ASN A 42 20.26 18.17 7.62
C ASN A 42 20.20 17.20 8.82
N GLY A 43 20.00 15.93 8.54
CA GLY A 43 20.01 14.86 9.53
C GLY A 43 18.65 14.49 10.11
N LEU A 44 18.69 13.53 11.04
CA LEU A 44 17.50 12.85 11.58
C LEU A 44 16.57 13.80 12.36
N SER A 45 17.11 14.78 13.08
CA SER A 45 16.29 15.74 13.84
C SER A 45 15.39 16.58 12.93
N ASP A 46 15.92 17.04 11.79
CA ASP A 46 15.14 17.78 10.81
C ASP A 46 14.08 16.89 10.15
N MET A 47 14.40 15.61 9.88
CA MET A 47 13.43 14.64 9.36
C MET A 47 12.28 14.41 10.35
N LEU A 48 12.59 14.19 11.64
CA LEU A 48 11.57 13.98 12.67
C LEU A 48 10.69 15.23 12.89
N LEU A 49 11.29 16.42 12.87
CA LEU A 49 10.56 17.67 12.93
C LEU A 49 9.63 17.83 11.72
N SER A 50 10.13 17.54 10.51
CA SER A 50 9.35 17.57 9.29
C SER A 50 8.19 16.59 9.33
N MET A 51 8.39 15.37 9.83
CA MET A 51 7.32 14.39 9.98
C MET A 51 6.24 14.82 10.95
N LYS A 52 6.64 15.44 12.09
CA LYS A 52 5.68 16.01 13.05
C LYS A 52 4.84 17.12 12.39
N ASN A 53 5.49 18.00 11.66
CA ASN A 53 4.82 19.12 10.99
C ASN A 53 3.96 18.62 9.82
N TYR A 54 4.46 17.68 9.05
CA TYR A 54 3.66 17.00 8.01
C TYR A 54 2.36 16.41 8.58
N TYR A 55 2.44 15.68 9.70
CA TYR A 55 1.27 15.10 10.37
C TYR A 55 0.26 16.16 10.82
N ASN A 56 0.76 17.27 11.37
CA ASN A 56 -0.09 18.34 11.88
C ASN A 56 -0.73 19.20 10.79
N TYR A 57 -0.06 19.39 9.65
CA TYR A 57 -0.47 20.38 8.66
C TYR A 57 -0.85 19.77 7.31
N SER A 58 -0.34 18.61 6.94
CA SER A 58 -0.46 18.08 5.58
C SER A 58 -1.21 16.76 5.46
N GLY A 59 -0.96 15.77 6.33
CA GLY A 59 -1.65 14.49 6.25
C GLY A 59 -1.15 13.40 7.19
N GLY A 60 -1.93 12.30 7.28
CA GLY A 60 -1.71 11.24 8.27
C GLY A 60 -0.76 10.11 7.84
N ARG A 61 -0.31 10.04 6.59
CA ARG A 61 0.49 8.92 6.03
C ARG A 61 1.95 8.96 6.47
N ILE A 62 2.19 9.17 7.77
CA ILE A 62 3.54 9.41 8.31
C ILE A 62 4.52 8.27 8.07
N ILE A 63 4.07 7.01 8.11
CA ILE A 63 4.95 5.84 7.93
C ILE A 63 5.48 5.83 6.48
N ALA A 64 4.60 5.93 5.50
CA ALA A 64 5.01 5.93 4.09
C ALA A 64 5.89 7.14 3.76
N HIS A 65 5.48 8.34 4.18
CA HIS A 65 6.26 9.55 3.90
C HIS A 65 7.58 9.60 4.65
N PHE A 66 7.68 9.05 5.87
CA PHE A 66 8.97 8.92 6.55
C PHE A 66 9.96 8.07 5.75
N VAL A 67 9.49 6.98 5.17
CA VAL A 67 10.32 6.15 4.27
C VAL A 67 10.77 6.97 3.06
N ALA A 68 9.89 7.76 2.43
CA ALA A 68 10.27 8.67 1.34
C ALA A 68 11.33 9.68 1.78
N PHE A 69 11.14 10.36 2.91
CA PHE A 69 12.14 11.28 3.49
C PHE A 69 13.51 10.64 3.62
N VAL A 70 13.57 9.43 4.17
CA VAL A 70 14.83 8.71 4.38
C VAL A 70 15.54 8.48 3.05
N PHE A 71 14.87 7.92 2.05
CA PHE A 71 15.51 7.58 0.77
C PHE A 71 15.87 8.80 -0.06
N ILE A 72 15.06 9.84 -0.04
CA ILE A 72 15.34 11.09 -0.75
C ILE A 72 16.57 11.79 -0.18
N ASN A 73 16.75 11.77 1.14
CA ASN A 73 17.84 12.48 1.81
C ASN A 73 19.13 11.66 2.01
N ILE A 74 19.07 10.32 1.86
CA ILE A 74 20.29 9.50 1.94
C ILE A 74 20.91 9.33 0.55
N ASN A 75 20.26 8.53 -0.29
CA ASN A 75 20.72 8.27 -1.65
C ASN A 75 19.63 7.54 -2.45
N LYS A 76 19.28 8.07 -3.61
CA LYS A 76 18.30 7.49 -4.50
C LYS A 76 18.65 6.06 -4.98
N TRP A 77 19.91 5.70 -5.07
CA TRP A 77 20.33 4.35 -5.47
C TRP A 77 19.88 3.28 -4.48
N PHE A 78 19.88 3.57 -3.17
CA PHE A 78 19.32 2.64 -2.18
C PHE A 78 17.83 2.43 -2.40
N PHE A 79 17.10 3.51 -2.68
CA PHE A 79 15.69 3.39 -3.05
C PHE A 79 15.52 2.50 -4.29
N ASN A 80 16.25 2.76 -5.37
CA ASN A 80 16.12 2.03 -6.63
C ASN A 80 16.29 0.52 -6.44
N ILE A 81 17.29 0.11 -5.67
CA ILE A 81 17.57 -1.30 -5.37
C ILE A 81 16.44 -1.91 -4.53
N ILE A 82 16.08 -1.26 -3.42
CA ILE A 82 15.08 -1.79 -2.49
C ILE A 82 13.71 -1.80 -3.14
N ASN A 83 13.35 -0.77 -3.89
CA ASN A 83 12.10 -0.70 -4.63
C ASN A 83 11.96 -1.86 -5.64
N SER A 84 13.03 -2.18 -6.34
CA SER A 84 13.07 -3.33 -7.27
C SER A 84 12.90 -4.66 -6.54
N ILE A 85 13.50 -4.80 -5.35
CA ILE A 85 13.30 -5.97 -4.48
C ILE A 85 11.83 -6.06 -4.03
N VAL A 86 11.24 -4.95 -3.58
CA VAL A 86 9.84 -4.91 -3.14
C VAL A 86 8.90 -5.32 -4.27
N PHE A 87 9.12 -4.85 -5.50
CA PHE A 87 8.34 -5.27 -6.66
C PHE A 87 8.43 -6.79 -6.90
N VAL A 88 9.64 -7.35 -6.86
CA VAL A 88 9.85 -8.81 -6.99
C VAL A 88 9.15 -9.55 -5.84
N CYS A 89 9.30 -9.08 -4.60
CA CYS A 89 8.66 -9.69 -3.43
C CYS A 89 7.13 -9.64 -3.53
N LEU A 90 6.55 -8.55 -4.03
CA LEU A 90 5.10 -8.44 -4.24
C LEU A 90 4.60 -9.53 -5.18
N GLY A 91 5.25 -9.75 -6.32
CA GLY A 91 4.87 -10.84 -7.25
C GLY A 91 5.02 -12.23 -6.64
N ILE A 92 6.03 -12.46 -5.79
CA ILE A 92 6.19 -13.72 -5.03
C ILE A 92 5.04 -13.89 -4.02
N LEU A 93 4.67 -12.84 -3.31
CA LEU A 93 3.58 -12.86 -2.33
C LEU A 93 2.24 -13.15 -2.99
N ILE A 94 1.94 -12.50 -4.12
CA ILE A 94 0.73 -12.77 -4.92
C ILE A 94 0.68 -14.26 -5.27
N ARG A 95 1.77 -14.81 -5.79
CA ARG A 95 1.83 -16.25 -6.12
C ARG A 95 1.57 -17.13 -4.89
N LYS A 96 2.25 -16.86 -3.77
CA LYS A 96 2.08 -17.67 -2.54
C LYS A 96 0.66 -17.62 -1.98
N LEU A 97 -0.03 -16.50 -2.15
CA LEU A 97 -1.41 -16.35 -1.68
C LEU A 97 -2.43 -17.04 -2.59
N VAL A 98 -2.18 -17.05 -3.91
CA VAL A 98 -3.13 -17.52 -4.92
C VAL A 98 -2.82 -18.94 -5.39
N TYR A 99 -1.53 -19.30 -5.48
CA TYR A 99 -1.11 -20.56 -6.10
C TYR A 99 0.01 -21.22 -5.27
N ASP A 100 -0.37 -22.19 -4.43
CA ASP A 100 0.55 -22.91 -3.54
C ASP A 100 1.02 -24.27 -4.09
N ARG A 101 0.60 -24.64 -5.30
CA ARG A 101 1.01 -25.91 -5.92
C ARG A 101 2.45 -25.82 -6.41
N GLN A 102 3.23 -26.93 -6.24
CA GLN A 102 4.64 -26.99 -6.65
C GLN A 102 4.82 -27.04 -8.17
N LYS A 103 3.86 -27.68 -8.89
CA LYS A 103 3.92 -27.78 -10.36
C LYS A 103 3.46 -26.46 -11.01
N GLY A 104 4.19 -26.02 -12.04
CA GLY A 104 3.84 -24.82 -12.81
C GLY A 104 4.22 -23.48 -12.18
N ILE A 105 4.98 -23.47 -11.07
CA ILE A 105 5.47 -22.25 -10.42
C ILE A 105 6.11 -21.26 -11.40
N PRO A 106 7.02 -21.66 -12.31
CA PRO A 106 7.65 -20.70 -13.22
C PRO A 106 6.66 -19.99 -14.13
N LEU A 107 5.70 -20.73 -14.69
CA LEU A 107 4.67 -20.16 -15.57
C LEU A 107 3.75 -19.22 -14.80
N ALA A 108 3.27 -19.62 -13.63
CA ALA A 108 2.43 -18.77 -12.78
C ALA A 108 3.15 -17.47 -12.41
N GLN A 109 4.45 -17.54 -12.11
CA GLN A 109 5.24 -16.38 -11.76
C GLN A 109 5.46 -15.43 -12.96
N VAL A 110 5.65 -15.98 -14.16
CA VAL A 110 5.73 -15.17 -15.40
C VAL A 110 4.41 -14.44 -15.63
N ILE A 111 3.29 -15.15 -15.54
CA ILE A 111 1.96 -14.55 -15.73
C ILE A 111 1.72 -13.43 -14.73
N ILE A 112 2.08 -13.62 -13.44
CA ILE A 112 1.89 -12.61 -12.41
C ILE A 112 2.72 -11.34 -12.74
N TYR A 113 4.02 -11.48 -13.02
CA TYR A 113 4.85 -10.31 -13.33
C TYR A 113 4.40 -9.62 -14.61
N PHE A 114 4.03 -10.38 -15.63
CA PHE A 114 3.50 -9.82 -16.87
C PHE A 114 2.21 -9.05 -16.63
N SER A 115 1.32 -9.61 -15.79
CA SER A 115 0.09 -8.92 -15.38
C SER A 115 0.38 -7.66 -14.56
N MET A 116 1.33 -7.69 -13.65
CA MET A 116 1.74 -6.51 -12.89
C MET A 116 2.28 -5.40 -13.81
N LEU A 117 3.10 -5.75 -14.79
CA LEU A 117 3.67 -4.78 -15.75
C LEU A 117 2.62 -4.15 -16.66
N LEU A 118 1.60 -4.92 -17.05
CA LEU A 118 0.57 -4.45 -17.99
C LEU A 118 -0.62 -3.76 -17.33
N PHE A 119 -0.98 -4.17 -16.11
CA PHE A 119 -2.27 -3.82 -15.52
C PHE A 119 -2.17 -3.02 -14.22
N LEU A 120 -0.98 -2.79 -13.66
CA LEU A 120 -0.87 -1.84 -12.56
C LEU A 120 -1.19 -0.43 -13.08
N PRO A 121 -2.17 0.26 -12.46
CA PRO A 121 -2.57 1.59 -12.91
C PRO A 121 -1.46 2.59 -12.68
N SER A 122 -1.30 3.54 -13.60
CA SER A 122 -0.29 4.60 -13.50
C SER A 122 1.06 4.06 -13.05
N PHE A 123 1.61 3.08 -13.80
CA PHE A 123 2.80 2.32 -13.40
C PHE A 123 3.97 3.22 -12.99
N GLY A 124 4.17 4.33 -13.70
CA GLY A 124 5.18 5.33 -13.37
C GLY A 124 4.98 5.91 -11.96
N ASP A 125 3.75 6.32 -11.66
CA ASP A 125 3.41 6.98 -10.40
C ASP A 125 3.37 6.00 -9.22
N THR A 126 2.95 4.77 -9.46
CA THR A 126 2.76 3.78 -8.39
C THR A 126 3.98 2.91 -8.12
N VAL A 127 4.90 2.77 -9.10
CA VAL A 127 6.05 1.86 -9.00
C VAL A 127 7.40 2.57 -9.10
N LEU A 128 7.52 3.63 -9.91
CA LEU A 128 8.83 4.23 -10.20
C LEU A 128 9.09 5.53 -9.43
N TRP A 129 8.09 6.34 -9.19
CA TRP A 129 8.15 7.56 -8.41
C TRP A 129 8.34 7.24 -6.93
N ILE A 130 9.29 7.90 -6.23
CA ILE A 130 9.63 7.55 -4.83
C ILE A 130 8.41 7.68 -3.92
N SER A 131 7.83 8.87 -3.84
CA SER A 131 6.66 9.14 -2.98
C SER A 131 5.47 8.27 -3.34
N GLY A 132 5.25 8.02 -4.63
CA GLY A 132 4.19 7.13 -5.08
C GLY A 132 4.47 5.66 -4.75
N SER A 133 5.69 5.17 -4.98
CA SER A 133 6.04 3.78 -4.69
C SER A 133 5.86 3.44 -3.21
N VAL A 134 6.32 4.29 -2.30
CA VAL A 134 6.17 4.03 -0.86
C VAL A 134 4.72 4.10 -0.39
N ASN A 135 3.89 4.89 -1.07
CA ASN A 135 2.45 4.99 -0.76
C ASN A 135 1.61 3.88 -1.38
N TYR A 136 2.03 3.27 -2.49
CA TYR A 136 1.23 2.31 -3.24
C TYR A 136 1.87 0.93 -3.35
N LEU A 137 3.07 0.82 -3.95
CA LEU A 137 3.75 -0.47 -4.14
C LEU A 137 4.15 -1.10 -2.79
N TRP A 138 4.82 -0.32 -1.92
CA TRP A 138 5.34 -0.85 -0.66
C TRP A 138 4.22 -1.14 0.33
N THR A 139 3.20 -0.29 0.38
CA THR A 139 2.02 -0.54 1.22
C THR A 139 1.24 -1.75 0.77
N SER A 140 1.11 -1.98 -0.55
CA SER A 140 0.50 -3.19 -1.12
C SER A 140 1.32 -4.44 -0.79
N ALA A 141 2.64 -4.37 -0.88
CA ALA A 141 3.52 -5.48 -0.49
C ALA A 141 3.40 -5.79 1.00
N LEU A 142 3.37 -4.77 1.84
CA LEU A 142 3.21 -4.91 3.29
C LEU A 142 1.82 -5.49 3.65
N LEU A 143 0.76 -5.02 3.00
CA LEU A 143 -0.59 -5.55 3.14
C LEU A 143 -0.63 -7.05 2.82
N LEU A 144 -0.15 -7.44 1.65
CA LEU A 144 -0.16 -8.86 1.26
C LEU A 144 0.75 -9.71 2.14
N TYR A 145 1.88 -9.16 2.59
CA TYR A 145 2.74 -9.83 3.56
C TYR A 145 2.02 -10.03 4.90
N THR A 146 1.29 -9.04 5.38
CA THR A 146 0.48 -9.13 6.62
C THR A 146 -0.56 -10.23 6.53
N VAL A 147 -1.30 -10.29 5.42
CA VAL A 147 -2.28 -11.35 5.17
C VAL A 147 -1.60 -12.72 5.07
N TYR A 148 -0.49 -12.83 4.34
CA TYR A 148 0.27 -14.07 4.20
C TYR A 148 0.81 -14.55 5.55
N PHE A 149 1.41 -13.64 6.33
CA PHE A 149 1.95 -13.93 7.65
C PHE A 149 0.85 -14.41 8.60
N CYS A 150 -0.29 -13.74 8.63
CA CYS A 150 -1.44 -14.14 9.43
C CYS A 150 -1.93 -15.53 9.03
N LYS A 151 -2.19 -15.78 7.74
CA LYS A 151 -2.63 -17.12 7.26
C LYS A 151 -1.66 -18.22 7.62
N LYS A 152 -0.36 -17.95 7.55
CA LYS A 152 0.69 -18.95 7.84
C LYS A 152 0.79 -19.31 9.31
N HIS A 153 0.60 -18.35 10.20
CA HIS A 153 0.83 -18.51 11.64
C HIS A 153 -0.45 -18.43 12.48
N LEU A 154 -1.61 -18.54 11.83
CA LEU A 154 -2.90 -18.47 12.50
C LEU A 154 -3.05 -19.56 13.55
N ASP A 155 -2.72 -20.81 13.19
CA ASP A 155 -2.87 -21.98 14.04
C ASP A 155 -1.62 -22.25 14.92
N ASP A 156 -0.59 -21.42 14.79
CA ASP A 156 0.65 -21.57 15.56
C ASP A 156 0.45 -20.98 16.96
N SER A 157 0.69 -21.80 17.98
CA SER A 157 0.54 -21.42 19.41
C SER A 157 1.76 -20.69 19.98
N ASN A 158 2.80 -20.43 19.18
CA ASN A 158 3.99 -19.73 19.65
C ASN A 158 3.63 -18.30 20.10
N ARG A 159 4.03 -17.96 21.31
CA ARG A 159 3.74 -16.67 21.95
C ARG A 159 4.24 -15.46 21.16
N ILE A 160 5.27 -15.61 20.35
CA ILE A 160 5.80 -14.51 19.51
C ILE A 160 4.74 -13.95 18.57
N TYR A 161 3.82 -14.79 18.07
CA TYR A 161 2.78 -14.34 17.12
C TYR A 161 1.67 -13.52 17.77
N TYR A 162 1.49 -13.62 19.10
CA TYR A 162 0.57 -12.74 19.84
C TYR A 162 1.07 -11.30 19.91
N ILE A 163 2.35 -11.07 19.61
CA ILE A 163 2.96 -9.73 19.54
C ILE A 163 3.20 -9.33 18.07
N ALA A 164 3.78 -10.23 17.28
CA ALA A 164 4.20 -9.92 15.92
C ALA A 164 3.01 -9.63 14.99
N MET A 165 1.89 -10.37 15.10
CA MET A 165 0.71 -10.11 14.28
C MET A 165 0.10 -8.73 14.57
N PRO A 166 -0.28 -8.38 15.81
CA PRO A 166 -0.84 -7.06 16.10
C PRO A 166 0.06 -5.91 15.67
N ILE A 167 1.38 -6.01 15.89
CA ILE A 167 2.34 -5.00 15.43
C ILE A 167 2.31 -4.86 13.91
N LEU A 168 2.33 -5.98 13.18
CA LEU A 168 2.32 -5.98 11.73
C LEU A 168 1.02 -5.38 11.18
N PHE A 169 -0.13 -5.72 11.79
CA PHE A 169 -1.42 -5.14 11.43
C PHE A 169 -1.48 -3.64 11.72
N PHE A 170 -0.94 -3.19 12.87
CA PHE A 170 -0.83 -1.76 13.18
C PHE A 170 -0.01 -1.01 12.14
N ILE A 171 1.22 -1.48 11.86
CA ILE A 171 2.12 -0.82 10.91
C ILE A 171 1.48 -0.76 9.52
N SER A 172 0.93 -1.88 9.05
CA SER A 172 0.27 -1.93 7.73
C SER A 172 -0.92 -0.98 7.65
N SER A 173 -1.76 -0.95 8.67
CA SER A 173 -2.96 -0.09 8.70
C SER A 173 -2.62 1.39 8.87
N ALA A 174 -1.47 1.71 9.46
CA ALA A 174 -0.99 3.07 9.65
C ALA A 174 -0.19 3.62 8.45
N THR A 175 -0.05 2.86 7.36
CA THR A 175 0.62 3.36 6.15
C THR A 175 -0.26 4.29 5.34
N ASN A 176 -1.49 3.88 5.03
CA ASN A 176 -2.51 4.71 4.37
C ASN A 176 -3.93 4.18 4.64
N GLU A 177 -4.92 5.00 4.32
CA GLU A 177 -6.34 4.76 4.58
C GLU A 177 -6.85 3.50 3.86
N THR A 178 -6.43 3.31 2.62
CA THR A 178 -6.86 2.20 1.76
C THR A 178 -6.34 0.87 2.29
N THR A 179 -5.05 0.80 2.64
CA THR A 179 -4.43 -0.41 3.18
C THR A 179 -5.09 -0.83 4.49
N GLY A 180 -5.30 0.13 5.39
CA GLY A 180 -5.97 -0.14 6.64
C GLY A 180 -7.42 -0.60 6.45
N GLY A 181 -8.17 0.05 5.56
CA GLY A 181 -9.54 -0.32 5.22
C GLY A 181 -9.64 -1.75 4.67
N ILE A 182 -8.76 -2.13 3.74
CA ILE A 182 -8.71 -3.48 3.16
C ILE A 182 -8.41 -4.52 4.25
N LEU A 183 -7.45 -4.25 5.14
CA LEU A 183 -7.13 -5.16 6.25
C LEU A 183 -8.30 -5.36 7.19
N LEU A 184 -9.04 -4.29 7.54
CA LEU A 184 -10.24 -4.42 8.38
C LEU A 184 -11.34 -5.23 7.69
N VAL A 185 -11.59 -5.01 6.41
CA VAL A 185 -12.53 -5.81 5.63
C VAL A 185 -12.10 -7.28 5.62
N TRP A 186 -10.83 -7.55 5.38
CA TRP A 186 -10.29 -8.91 5.39
C TRP A 186 -10.45 -9.57 6.77
N LEU A 187 -10.10 -8.89 7.87
CA LEU A 187 -10.29 -9.37 9.23
C LEU A 187 -11.76 -9.63 9.55
N THR A 188 -12.65 -8.74 9.12
CA THR A 188 -14.09 -8.89 9.34
C THR A 188 -14.63 -10.13 8.62
N ILE A 189 -14.27 -10.33 7.35
CA ILE A 189 -14.63 -11.55 6.60
C ILE A 189 -14.07 -12.78 7.30
N HIS A 190 -12.82 -12.73 7.74
CA HIS A 190 -12.19 -13.82 8.46
C HIS A 190 -12.96 -14.16 9.75
N LEU A 191 -13.33 -13.18 10.57
CA LEU A 191 -14.11 -13.37 11.79
C LEU A 191 -15.50 -13.95 11.54
N ILE A 192 -16.17 -13.54 10.46
CA ILE A 192 -17.50 -14.08 10.08
C ILE A 192 -17.38 -15.53 9.62
N THR A 193 -16.28 -15.90 8.96
CA THR A 193 -16.08 -17.25 8.41
C THR A 193 -15.54 -18.25 9.42
N ILE A 194 -14.97 -17.80 10.53
CA ILE A 194 -14.49 -18.68 11.60
C ILE A 194 -15.69 -19.28 12.34
N ARG A 195 -15.70 -20.62 12.45
CA ARG A 195 -16.74 -21.38 13.19
C ARG A 195 -16.49 -21.48 14.69
N HIS A 196 -15.31 -21.06 15.15
CA HIS A 196 -14.87 -21.13 16.54
C HIS A 196 -14.66 -19.72 17.12
N LYS A 197 -14.46 -19.62 18.46
CA LYS A 197 -14.09 -18.35 19.07
C LYS A 197 -12.78 -17.82 18.47
N PRO A 198 -12.72 -16.53 18.13
CA PRO A 198 -11.51 -15.96 17.55
C PRO A 198 -10.35 -16.06 18.55
N ASP A 199 -9.18 -16.42 18.04
CA ASP A 199 -7.94 -16.40 18.82
C ASP A 199 -7.61 -14.96 19.26
N LEU A 200 -7.04 -14.81 20.44
CA LEU A 200 -6.61 -13.52 20.97
C LEU A 200 -5.69 -12.75 19.99
N LYS A 201 -4.85 -13.44 19.22
CA LYS A 201 -4.02 -12.83 18.16
C LYS A 201 -4.85 -12.03 17.16
N ILE A 202 -5.97 -12.58 16.72
CA ILE A 202 -6.88 -11.94 15.76
C ILE A 202 -7.59 -10.76 16.40
N VAL A 203 -8.08 -10.91 17.63
CA VAL A 203 -8.73 -9.81 18.36
C VAL A 203 -7.76 -8.63 18.54
N LEU A 204 -6.54 -8.89 18.99
CA LEU A 204 -5.50 -7.87 19.13
C LEU A 204 -5.15 -7.23 17.77
N SER A 205 -5.08 -8.03 16.71
CA SER A 205 -4.83 -7.53 15.34
C SER A 205 -5.95 -6.62 14.84
N CYS A 206 -7.22 -6.92 15.17
CA CYS A 206 -8.35 -6.03 14.87
C CYS A 206 -8.21 -4.68 15.60
N ILE A 207 -7.92 -4.72 16.90
CA ILE A 207 -7.76 -3.51 17.72
C ILE A 207 -6.61 -2.65 17.17
N THR A 208 -5.46 -3.26 16.94
CA THR A 208 -4.28 -2.51 16.43
C THR A 208 -4.47 -2.01 15.01
N SER A 209 -5.21 -2.73 14.15
CA SER A 209 -5.57 -2.27 12.81
C SER A 209 -6.46 -1.03 12.88
N VAL A 210 -7.47 -1.02 13.78
CA VAL A 210 -8.32 0.16 14.01
C VAL A 210 -7.49 1.35 14.50
N LEU A 211 -6.57 1.12 15.45
CA LEU A 211 -5.69 2.18 15.96
C LEU A 211 -4.77 2.73 14.85
N GLY A 212 -4.25 1.86 13.97
CA GLY A 212 -3.45 2.27 12.83
C GLY A 212 -4.23 3.16 11.84
N ILE A 213 -5.47 2.78 11.52
CA ILE A 213 -6.34 3.60 10.67
C ILE A 213 -6.67 4.93 11.33
N MET A 214 -7.00 4.92 12.63
CA MET A 214 -7.30 6.15 13.36
C MET A 214 -6.12 7.11 13.33
N LEU A 215 -4.88 6.61 13.47
CA LEU A 215 -3.68 7.42 13.35
C LEU A 215 -3.62 8.17 12.01
N VAL A 216 -4.02 7.52 10.92
CA VAL A 216 -4.00 8.13 9.58
C VAL A 216 -5.18 9.09 9.40
N ILE A 217 -6.40 8.65 9.69
CA ILE A 217 -7.62 9.42 9.37
C ILE A 217 -7.76 10.65 10.27
N LEU A 218 -7.47 10.51 11.58
CA LEU A 218 -7.62 11.60 12.55
C LEU A 218 -6.43 12.58 12.56
N ALA A 219 -5.49 12.45 11.64
CA ALA A 219 -4.38 13.39 11.56
C ALA A 219 -4.88 14.83 11.38
N PRO A 220 -4.40 15.80 12.18
CA PRO A 220 -4.81 17.20 12.05
C PRO A 220 -4.58 17.74 10.64
N GLY A 221 -3.52 17.33 9.96
CA GLY A 221 -3.21 17.73 8.59
C GLY A 221 -4.30 17.38 7.58
N ASN A 222 -5.03 16.26 7.77
CA ASN A 222 -6.15 15.93 6.90
C ASN A 222 -7.29 16.95 7.01
N HIS A 223 -7.57 17.44 8.23
CA HIS A 223 -8.58 18.47 8.46
C HIS A 223 -8.16 19.81 7.87
N ASN A 224 -6.88 20.18 8.01
CA ASN A 224 -6.33 21.40 7.42
C ASN A 224 -6.43 21.38 5.89
N ARG A 225 -6.09 20.27 5.26
CA ARG A 225 -6.25 20.09 3.80
C ARG A 225 -7.71 20.18 3.36
N ALA A 226 -8.61 19.54 4.09
CA ALA A 226 -10.04 19.57 3.78
C ALA A 226 -10.62 21.00 3.88
N ALA A 227 -10.10 21.83 4.78
CA ALA A 227 -10.51 23.21 4.93
C ALA A 227 -10.04 24.13 3.77
N LEU A 228 -8.96 23.75 3.08
CA LEU A 228 -8.43 24.48 1.92
C LEU A 228 -9.16 24.13 0.61
N VAL A 229 -9.75 22.95 0.53
CA VAL A 229 -10.62 22.59 -0.59
C VAL A 229 -11.95 23.30 -0.37
N GLU A 230 -12.30 24.25 -1.26
CA GLU A 230 -13.63 24.85 -1.24
C GLU A 230 -14.68 23.76 -1.08
N GLN A 231 -15.57 23.91 -0.11
CA GLN A 231 -16.65 22.98 0.17
C GLN A 231 -17.60 22.93 -1.03
N THR A 232 -17.17 22.25 -2.07
CA THR A 232 -18.13 21.75 -3.05
C THR A 232 -19.02 20.76 -2.31
N ASP A 233 -20.33 20.74 -2.61
CA ASP A 233 -21.39 19.97 -1.95
C ASP A 233 -21.14 18.43 -1.86
N VAL A 234 -19.94 18.03 -1.46
CA VAL A 234 -19.49 16.61 -1.36
C VAL A 234 -20.32 15.87 -0.29
N TYR A 235 -20.88 16.60 0.67
CA TYR A 235 -21.76 16.04 1.72
C TYR A 235 -23.19 15.75 1.26
N ASN A 236 -23.54 16.08 0.01
CA ASN A 236 -24.83 15.72 -0.54
C ASN A 236 -24.79 14.27 -1.05
N ILE A 237 -25.73 13.44 -0.59
CA ILE A 237 -25.84 12.03 -0.99
C ILE A 237 -25.90 11.85 -2.51
N LYS A 238 -26.49 12.81 -3.23
CA LYS A 238 -26.56 12.82 -4.69
C LYS A 238 -25.19 13.01 -5.33
N SER A 239 -24.37 13.91 -4.79
CA SER A 239 -22.99 14.13 -5.25
C SER A 239 -22.11 12.90 -4.97
N PHE A 240 -22.26 12.28 -3.79
CA PHE A 240 -21.58 11.03 -3.46
C PHE A 240 -21.95 9.89 -4.43
N LEU A 241 -23.23 9.69 -4.72
CA LEU A 241 -23.69 8.67 -5.66
C LEU A 241 -23.18 8.95 -7.09
N THR A 242 -23.10 10.20 -7.49
CA THR A 242 -22.56 10.60 -8.80
C THR A 242 -21.06 10.28 -8.87
N LEU A 243 -20.29 10.62 -7.84
CA LEU A 243 -18.86 10.27 -7.74
C LEU A 243 -18.68 8.76 -7.78
N LEU A 244 -19.42 8.01 -6.98
CA LEU A 244 -19.37 6.55 -6.95
C LEU A 244 -19.66 5.95 -8.34
N LYS A 245 -20.69 6.44 -9.02
CA LYS A 245 -21.03 6.02 -10.39
C LYS A 245 -19.88 6.30 -11.37
N ASN A 246 -19.27 7.48 -11.29
CA ASN A 246 -18.15 7.84 -12.15
C ASN A 246 -16.93 6.97 -11.90
N TYR A 247 -16.58 6.72 -10.64
CA TYR A 247 -15.47 5.83 -10.27
C TYR A 247 -15.71 4.38 -10.70
N LEU A 248 -16.93 3.87 -10.51
CA LEU A 248 -17.30 2.54 -10.98
C LEU A 248 -17.25 2.44 -12.51
N GLY A 249 -17.73 3.47 -13.21
CA GLY A 249 -17.68 3.55 -14.67
C GLY A 249 -16.25 3.54 -15.18
N TRP A 250 -15.38 4.37 -14.58
CA TRP A 250 -13.96 4.40 -14.91
C TRP A 250 -13.30 3.04 -14.63
N PHE A 251 -13.49 2.47 -13.43
CA PHE A 251 -12.97 1.16 -13.06
C PHE A 251 -13.39 0.06 -14.03
N LEU A 252 -14.68 -0.01 -14.37
CA LEU A 252 -15.18 -1.01 -15.30
C LEU A 252 -14.62 -0.83 -16.71
N ASN A 253 -14.35 0.39 -17.14
CA ASN A 253 -13.76 0.65 -18.44
C ASN A 253 -12.28 0.29 -18.51
N ASP A 254 -11.50 0.70 -17.51
CA ASP A 254 -10.05 0.50 -17.51
C ASP A 254 -9.66 -0.97 -17.23
N TYR A 255 -10.43 -1.64 -16.38
CA TYR A 255 -10.17 -3.02 -15.98
C TYR A 255 -11.05 -4.08 -16.67
N LYS A 256 -11.83 -3.70 -17.71
CA LYS A 256 -12.75 -4.62 -18.41
C LYS A 256 -12.10 -5.92 -18.83
N ILE A 257 -10.87 -5.90 -19.33
CA ILE A 257 -10.15 -7.09 -19.79
C ILE A 257 -9.86 -8.03 -18.62
N ILE A 258 -9.41 -7.50 -17.49
CA ILE A 258 -9.13 -8.29 -16.29
C ILE A 258 -10.42 -8.87 -15.71
N ILE A 259 -11.48 -8.07 -15.66
CA ILE A 259 -12.80 -8.50 -15.17
C ILE A 259 -13.33 -9.63 -16.04
N VAL A 260 -13.28 -9.52 -17.36
CA VAL A 260 -13.71 -10.58 -18.29
C VAL A 260 -12.84 -11.82 -18.13
N ALA A 261 -11.52 -11.69 -18.04
CA ALA A 261 -10.62 -12.83 -17.82
C ALA A 261 -10.89 -13.52 -16.49
N PHE A 262 -11.17 -12.76 -15.44
CA PHE A 262 -11.58 -13.31 -14.13
C PHE A 262 -12.89 -14.09 -14.22
N MET A 263 -13.93 -13.52 -14.85
CA MET A 263 -15.23 -14.19 -15.04
C MET A 263 -15.08 -15.48 -15.83
N ILE A 264 -14.32 -15.49 -16.92
CA ILE A 264 -14.01 -16.68 -17.70
C ILE A 264 -13.31 -17.74 -16.84
N SER A 265 -12.32 -17.33 -16.04
CA SER A 265 -11.59 -18.23 -15.13
C SER A 265 -12.51 -18.88 -14.10
N VAL A 266 -13.43 -18.12 -13.52
CA VAL A 266 -14.44 -18.62 -12.57
C VAL A 266 -15.37 -19.64 -13.26
N ILE A 267 -15.83 -19.36 -14.47
CA ILE A 267 -16.69 -20.26 -15.23
C ILE A 267 -15.95 -21.58 -15.53
N ILE A 268 -14.71 -21.50 -15.99
CA ILE A 268 -13.88 -22.70 -16.27
C ILE A 268 -13.70 -23.52 -14.99
N LEU A 269 -13.33 -22.89 -13.87
CA LEU A 269 -13.16 -23.59 -12.60
C LEU A 269 -14.46 -24.26 -12.14
N TYR A 270 -15.60 -23.59 -12.31
CA TYR A 270 -16.92 -24.16 -11.96
C TYR A 270 -17.29 -25.36 -12.84
N THR A 271 -17.00 -25.28 -14.14
CA THR A 271 -17.31 -26.35 -15.09
C THR A 271 -16.37 -27.56 -14.96
N CYS A 272 -15.09 -27.33 -14.63
CA CYS A 272 -14.10 -28.41 -14.44
C CYS A 272 -14.20 -29.12 -13.08
N ASN A 273 -14.89 -28.55 -12.10
CA ASN A 273 -15.12 -29.16 -10.79
C ASN A 273 -16.46 -29.90 -10.66
N LYS A 274 -17.23 -29.97 -11.74
CA LYS A 274 -18.39 -30.84 -11.89
C LYS A 274 -18.03 -32.15 -12.63
#